data_10a7fa3474c63ca16520044743c1234a
#
_entry.id   10a7fa3474c63ca16520044743c1234a
#
_cell.length_a   1.000
_cell.length_b   1.000
_cell.length_c   1.000
_cell.angle_alpha   90.00
_cell.angle_beta   90.00
_cell.angle_gamma   90.00
#
_symmetry.space_group_name_H-M   'P 1'
#
loop_
_entity.id
_entity.type
_entity.pdbx_description
1 polymer ?
#
loop_
_entity_poly.entity_id
_entity_poly.type
_entity_poly.pdbx_seq_one_letter_code
_entity_poly.pdbx_strand_id
1 'polypeptide(L)'
;MDRLAARKNELAIVHQTGERDYNAVRTAYARREINAEVVPFLTNMPERFAWADIIVCRAGAITAAEIAAAGRAAIFIPFGRATDSHQLRNAQEMFRAGAGRLISEAELTPEKLTSEIFSLLDQPQDIEKLSTAARELARPHAARDIVNLIEEAANVQANRQRATA
;
A
#
# COMPACT_ATOMS: atom_id res chain seq x y z
N MET A 1 13.20 0.56 -16.85
CA MET A 1 12.61 -0.66 -17.46
C MET A 1 13.67 -1.70 -17.82
N ASP A 2 14.84 -1.33 -18.32
CA ASP A 2 15.88 -2.30 -18.73
C ASP A 2 16.45 -3.10 -17.55
N ARG A 3 16.53 -2.48 -16.36
CA ARG A 3 16.94 -3.19 -15.13
C ARG A 3 15.91 -4.27 -14.70
N LEU A 4 14.61 -4.02 -14.88
CA LEU A 4 13.58 -5.04 -14.65
C LEU A 4 13.70 -6.20 -15.63
N ALA A 5 13.97 -5.90 -16.90
CA ALA A 5 14.15 -6.92 -17.93
C ALA A 5 15.37 -7.83 -17.64
N ALA A 6 16.43 -7.28 -17.07
CA ALA A 6 17.62 -8.05 -16.70
C ALA A 6 17.36 -9.11 -15.61
N ARG A 7 16.34 -8.92 -14.77
CA ARG A 7 15.94 -9.85 -13.69
C ARG A 7 14.52 -10.40 -13.88
N LYS A 8 14.01 -10.42 -15.12
CA LYS A 8 12.62 -10.79 -15.43
C LYS A 8 12.22 -12.18 -14.94
N ASN A 9 13.17 -13.11 -14.85
CA ASN A 9 12.92 -14.49 -14.42
C ASN A 9 12.80 -14.63 -12.88
N GLU A 10 13.15 -13.58 -12.13
CA GLU A 10 13.04 -13.56 -10.67
C GLU A 10 11.73 -12.88 -10.20
N LEU A 11 10.96 -12.32 -11.14
CA LEU A 11 9.81 -11.47 -10.84
C LEU A 11 8.52 -12.12 -11.33
N ALA A 12 7.51 -12.16 -10.46
CA ALA A 12 6.12 -12.37 -10.83
C ALA A 12 5.39 -11.03 -10.57
N ILE A 13 4.88 -10.41 -11.61
CA ILE A 13 4.33 -9.05 -11.55
C ILE A 13 2.84 -9.08 -11.81
N VAL A 14 2.07 -8.43 -10.94
CA VAL A 14 0.65 -8.08 -11.16
C VAL A 14 0.55 -6.57 -11.18
N HIS A 15 -0.01 -6.01 -12.25
CA HIS A 15 -0.10 -4.56 -12.43
C HIS A 15 -1.51 -4.12 -12.76
N GLN A 16 -2.16 -3.42 -11.82
CA GLN A 16 -3.42 -2.74 -12.06
C GLN A 16 -3.16 -1.35 -12.65
N THR A 17 -3.70 -1.09 -13.84
CA THR A 17 -3.39 0.13 -14.63
C THR A 17 -4.53 1.15 -14.70
N GLY A 18 -5.75 0.72 -14.42
CA GLY A 18 -6.95 1.41 -14.92
C GLY A 18 -7.16 1.16 -16.41
N GLU A 19 -8.37 1.45 -16.90
CA GLU A 19 -8.74 1.24 -18.30
C GLU A 19 -7.88 2.04 -19.29
N ARG A 20 -7.59 3.31 -18.94
CA ARG A 20 -6.90 4.24 -19.84
C ARG A 20 -5.51 3.76 -20.24
N ASP A 21 -4.76 3.25 -19.30
CA ASP A 21 -3.33 2.96 -19.49
C ASP A 21 -3.05 1.46 -19.78
N TYR A 22 -4.11 0.62 -19.73
CA TYR A 22 -4.01 -0.82 -19.87
C TYR A 22 -3.22 -1.28 -21.10
N ASN A 23 -3.62 -0.85 -22.30
CA ASN A 23 -2.99 -1.28 -23.54
C ASN A 23 -1.53 -0.82 -23.65
N ALA A 24 -1.24 0.41 -23.22
CA ALA A 24 0.11 0.95 -23.24
C ALA A 24 1.05 0.18 -22.31
N VAL A 25 0.61 -0.10 -21.09
CA VAL A 25 1.41 -0.84 -20.09
C VAL A 25 1.61 -2.28 -20.51
N ARG A 26 0.56 -2.97 -20.96
CA ARG A 26 0.66 -4.35 -21.47
C ARG A 26 1.67 -4.46 -22.62
N THR A 27 1.62 -3.53 -23.57
CA THR A 27 2.56 -3.48 -24.69
C THR A 27 3.99 -3.21 -24.21
N ALA A 28 4.16 -2.35 -23.21
CA ALA A 28 5.48 -2.03 -22.66
C ALA A 28 6.15 -3.25 -21.98
N TYR A 29 5.40 -4.08 -21.27
CA TYR A 29 5.90 -5.34 -20.72
C TYR A 29 6.23 -6.35 -21.81
N ALA A 30 5.31 -6.54 -22.79
CA ALA A 30 5.51 -7.48 -23.90
C ALA A 30 6.76 -7.16 -24.73
N ARG A 31 7.00 -5.91 -25.06
CA ARG A 31 8.20 -5.47 -25.81
C ARG A 31 9.53 -5.79 -25.11
N ARG A 32 9.50 -5.98 -23.80
CA ARG A 32 10.68 -6.32 -22.98
C ARG A 32 10.69 -7.77 -22.54
N GLU A 33 9.75 -8.55 -23.06
CA GLU A 33 9.57 -9.96 -22.70
C GLU A 33 9.47 -10.18 -21.18
N ILE A 34 8.90 -9.20 -20.45
CA ILE A 34 8.62 -9.33 -19.03
C ILE A 34 7.25 -9.97 -18.88
N ASN A 35 7.20 -11.12 -18.18
CA ASN A 35 5.94 -11.77 -17.87
C ASN A 35 5.24 -11.00 -16.73
N ALA A 36 4.14 -10.33 -17.05
CA ALA A 36 3.33 -9.58 -16.08
C ALA A 36 1.85 -9.81 -16.35
N GLU A 37 1.09 -10.07 -15.28
CA GLU A 37 -0.37 -10.02 -15.31
C GLU A 37 -0.77 -8.54 -15.27
N VAL A 38 -1.20 -8.00 -16.40
CA VAL A 38 -1.66 -6.60 -16.52
C VAL A 38 -3.18 -6.60 -16.60
N VAL A 39 -3.84 -5.88 -15.71
CA VAL A 39 -5.30 -5.80 -15.65
C VAL A 39 -5.77 -4.35 -15.47
N PRO A 40 -6.94 -4.00 -15.99
CA PRO A 40 -7.51 -2.67 -15.73
C PRO A 40 -7.89 -2.49 -14.26
N PHE A 41 -8.45 -3.53 -13.65
CA PHE A 41 -8.92 -3.52 -12.27
C PHE A 41 -8.79 -4.91 -11.62
N LEU A 42 -8.39 -4.94 -10.34
CA LEU A 42 -8.32 -6.14 -9.52
C LEU A 42 -9.57 -6.24 -8.64
N THR A 43 -10.27 -7.36 -8.71
CA THR A 43 -11.48 -7.62 -7.92
C THR A 43 -11.22 -8.40 -6.64
N ASN A 44 -10.03 -9.01 -6.52
CA ASN A 44 -9.64 -9.89 -5.43
C ASN A 44 -8.42 -9.34 -4.67
N MET A 45 -8.50 -8.08 -4.21
CA MET A 45 -7.39 -7.39 -3.54
C MET A 45 -6.83 -8.14 -2.32
N PRO A 46 -7.66 -8.75 -1.41
CA PRO A 46 -7.11 -9.49 -0.27
C PRO A 46 -6.16 -10.61 -0.66
N GLU A 47 -6.52 -11.41 -1.69
CA GLU A 47 -5.69 -12.50 -2.20
C GLU A 47 -4.40 -11.96 -2.85
N ARG A 48 -4.51 -10.84 -3.56
CA ARG A 48 -3.35 -10.19 -4.19
C ARG A 48 -2.39 -9.62 -3.16
N PHE A 49 -2.89 -8.99 -2.11
CA PHE A 49 -2.05 -8.55 -1.00
C PHE A 49 -1.42 -9.73 -0.26
N ALA A 50 -2.17 -10.82 -0.02
CA ALA A 50 -1.63 -12.02 0.61
C ALA A 50 -0.54 -12.70 -0.23
N TRP A 51 -0.62 -12.62 -1.56
CA TRP A 51 0.34 -13.19 -2.49
C TRP A 51 1.61 -12.36 -2.65
N ALA A 52 1.51 -11.02 -2.60
CA ALA A 52 2.62 -10.14 -2.91
C ALA A 52 3.71 -10.15 -1.82
N ASP A 53 4.97 -10.18 -2.20
CA ASP A 53 6.10 -9.91 -1.30
C ASP A 53 6.33 -8.42 -1.13
N ILE A 54 6.18 -7.64 -2.20
CA ILE A 54 6.35 -6.18 -2.24
C ILE A 54 5.17 -5.55 -2.96
N ILE A 55 4.58 -4.53 -2.36
CA ILE A 55 3.47 -3.78 -2.94
C ILE A 55 3.97 -2.37 -3.29
N VAL A 56 3.76 -1.94 -4.54
CA VAL A 56 4.03 -0.56 -4.98
C VAL A 56 2.69 0.13 -5.21
N CYS A 57 2.42 1.20 -4.48
CA CYS A 57 1.09 1.83 -4.52
C CYS A 57 1.11 3.31 -4.15
N ARG A 58 -0.03 3.99 -4.38
CA ARG A 58 -0.34 5.28 -3.77
C ARG A 58 -0.67 5.09 -2.28
N ALA A 59 -0.60 6.17 -1.49
CA ALA A 59 -0.79 6.12 -0.04
C ALA A 59 -2.20 6.60 0.40
N GLY A 60 -3.24 6.06 -0.23
CA GLY A 60 -4.60 6.25 0.26
C GLY A 60 -4.78 5.65 1.65
N ALA A 61 -5.62 6.24 2.51
CA ALA A 61 -5.82 5.76 3.89
C ALA A 61 -6.30 4.30 3.92
N ILE A 62 -7.23 3.93 3.03
CA ILE A 62 -7.74 2.56 2.91
C ILE A 62 -6.61 1.62 2.50
N THR A 63 -5.84 1.97 1.46
CA THR A 63 -4.72 1.15 0.99
C THR A 63 -3.65 0.94 2.06
N ALA A 64 -3.30 1.98 2.81
CA ALA A 64 -2.36 1.87 3.93
C ALA A 64 -2.88 0.93 5.02
N ALA A 65 -4.18 1.02 5.37
CA ALA A 65 -4.82 0.13 6.34
C ALA A 65 -4.89 -1.33 5.85
N GLU A 66 -5.19 -1.55 4.57
CA GLU A 66 -5.21 -2.88 3.95
C GLU A 66 -3.82 -3.53 3.92
N ILE A 67 -2.77 -2.76 3.60
CA ILE A 67 -1.37 -3.21 3.64
C ILE A 67 -0.96 -3.56 5.06
N ALA A 68 -1.32 -2.74 6.05
CA ALA A 68 -1.11 -3.02 7.46
C ALA A 68 -1.78 -4.33 7.87
N ALA A 69 -3.07 -4.51 7.52
CA ALA A 69 -3.82 -5.72 7.81
C ALA A 69 -3.25 -6.97 7.14
N ALA A 70 -2.77 -6.84 5.90
CA ALA A 70 -2.11 -7.92 5.17
C ALA A 70 -0.69 -8.21 5.68
N GLY A 71 -0.08 -7.27 6.40
CA GLY A 71 1.29 -7.37 6.91
C GLY A 71 2.30 -7.53 5.78
N ARG A 72 2.29 -6.63 4.80
CA ARG A 72 3.15 -6.72 3.62
C ARG A 72 4.07 -5.52 3.50
N ALA A 73 5.26 -5.76 2.96
CA ALA A 73 6.20 -4.69 2.65
C ALA A 73 5.65 -3.82 1.52
N ALA A 74 5.76 -2.50 1.64
CA ALA A 74 5.27 -1.57 0.65
C ALA A 74 6.27 -0.48 0.29
N ILE A 75 6.19 -0.01 -0.97
CA ILE A 75 6.82 1.20 -1.46
C ILE A 75 5.69 2.18 -1.79
N PHE A 76 5.53 3.20 -0.97
CA PHE A 76 4.51 4.21 -1.13
C PHE A 76 5.00 5.34 -2.05
N ILE A 77 4.18 5.68 -3.02
CA ILE A 77 4.39 6.81 -3.93
C ILE A 77 3.18 7.72 -3.79
N PRO A 78 3.16 8.63 -2.79
CA PRO A 78 2.01 9.53 -2.57
C PRO A 78 1.83 10.47 -3.76
N PHE A 79 0.57 10.83 -4.03
CA PHE A 79 0.25 11.76 -5.10
C PHE A 79 0.72 13.17 -4.75
N GLY A 80 1.50 13.81 -5.63
CA GLY A 80 2.24 15.04 -5.33
C GLY A 80 1.48 16.34 -5.49
N ARG A 81 0.18 16.33 -5.89
CA ARG A 81 -0.58 17.59 -6.05
C ARG A 81 -0.99 18.16 -4.70
N ALA A 82 -0.79 19.46 -4.54
CA ALA A 82 -0.91 20.21 -3.29
C ALA A 82 -2.26 20.12 -2.54
N THR A 83 -3.33 19.69 -3.18
CA THR A 83 -4.65 19.48 -2.57
C THR A 83 -4.76 18.18 -1.77
N ASP A 84 -3.79 17.27 -1.88
CA ASP A 84 -3.88 15.93 -1.27
C ASP A 84 -2.70 15.64 -0.33
N SER A 85 -2.43 16.56 0.59
CA SER A 85 -1.43 16.36 1.65
C SER A 85 -1.70 15.12 2.53
N HIS A 86 -2.91 14.55 2.45
CA HIS A 86 -3.30 13.35 3.20
C HIS A 86 -2.51 12.11 2.78
N GLN A 87 -2.30 11.89 1.48
CA GLN A 87 -1.51 10.75 1.01
C GLN A 87 -0.05 10.84 1.48
N LEU A 88 0.54 12.04 1.41
CA LEU A 88 1.90 12.22 1.92
C LEU A 88 1.99 11.93 3.42
N ARG A 89 1.02 12.38 4.22
CA ARG A 89 0.97 12.10 5.66
C ARG A 89 0.85 10.60 5.93
N ASN A 90 -0.07 9.92 5.25
CA ASN A 90 -0.23 8.47 5.38
C ASN A 90 1.07 7.72 5.05
N ALA A 91 1.72 8.08 3.93
CA ALA A 91 2.99 7.48 3.55
C ALA A 91 4.10 7.76 4.58
N GLN A 92 4.16 8.97 5.12
CA GLN A 92 5.12 9.34 6.17
C GLN A 92 4.89 8.58 7.48
N GLU A 93 3.63 8.35 7.88
CA GLU A 93 3.30 7.55 9.06
C GLU A 93 3.78 6.10 8.87
N MET A 94 3.48 5.48 7.74
CA MET A 94 3.96 4.13 7.42
C MET A 94 5.50 4.07 7.41
N PHE A 95 6.15 5.06 6.80
CA PHE A 95 7.62 5.14 6.74
C PHE A 95 8.25 5.30 8.13
N ARG A 96 7.73 6.22 8.97
CA ARG A 96 8.23 6.45 10.34
C ARG A 96 8.08 5.23 11.24
N ALA A 97 7.01 4.46 11.04
CA ALA A 97 6.77 3.21 11.74
C ALA A 97 7.64 2.05 11.23
N GLY A 98 8.47 2.27 10.19
CA GLY A 98 9.24 1.21 9.54
C GLY A 98 8.39 0.22 8.75
N ALA A 99 7.14 0.57 8.42
CA ALA A 99 6.16 -0.28 7.75
C ALA A 99 6.14 -0.12 6.22
N GLY A 100 7.05 0.66 5.66
CA GLY A 100 7.16 0.86 4.22
C GLY A 100 8.27 1.80 3.84
N ARG A 101 8.60 1.82 2.56
CA ARG A 101 9.48 2.81 1.94
C ARG A 101 8.64 3.92 1.32
N LEU A 102 9.23 5.10 1.17
CA LEU A 102 8.60 6.28 0.60
C LEU A 102 9.44 6.81 -0.56
N ILE A 103 8.82 7.01 -1.71
CA ILE A 103 9.39 7.75 -2.84
C ILE A 103 8.43 8.91 -3.13
N SER A 104 8.90 10.14 -3.03
CA SER A 104 8.09 11.29 -3.46
C SER A 104 7.89 11.29 -4.98
N GLU A 105 6.78 11.84 -5.46
CA GLU A 105 6.52 11.90 -6.90
C GLU A 105 7.58 12.71 -7.66
N ALA A 106 8.19 13.70 -6.99
CA ALA A 106 9.28 14.49 -7.55
C ALA A 106 10.60 13.68 -7.72
N GLU A 107 10.81 12.67 -6.88
CA GLU A 107 11.98 11.78 -6.93
C GLU A 107 11.72 10.51 -7.74
N LEU A 108 10.49 10.30 -8.17
CA LEU A 108 10.11 9.09 -8.88
C LEU A 108 10.71 9.04 -10.28
N THR A 109 11.71 8.21 -10.44
CA THR A 109 12.25 7.82 -11.75
C THR A 109 12.21 6.31 -11.91
N PRO A 110 12.25 5.78 -13.14
CA PRO A 110 12.35 4.32 -13.35
C PRO A 110 13.53 3.71 -12.60
N GLU A 111 14.66 4.39 -12.55
CA GLU A 111 15.89 3.96 -11.89
C GLU A 111 15.71 3.91 -10.36
N LYS A 112 15.11 4.95 -9.78
CA LYS A 112 14.84 5.01 -8.34
C LYS A 112 13.91 3.90 -7.92
N LEU A 113 12.78 3.74 -8.60
CA LEU A 113 11.81 2.69 -8.28
C LEU A 113 12.42 1.30 -8.40
N THR A 114 13.10 1.00 -9.49
CA THR A 114 13.75 -0.31 -9.67
C THR A 114 14.84 -0.57 -8.66
N SER A 115 15.61 0.45 -8.26
CA SER A 115 16.62 0.35 -7.22
C SER A 115 16.01 0.00 -5.86
N GLU A 116 14.88 0.61 -5.49
CA GLU A 116 14.18 0.30 -4.24
C GLU A 116 13.61 -1.12 -4.24
N ILE A 117 13.00 -1.55 -5.35
CA ILE A 117 12.48 -2.92 -5.49
C ILE A 117 13.63 -3.93 -5.34
N PHE A 118 14.72 -3.75 -6.09
CA PHE A 118 15.82 -4.73 -6.05
C PHE A 118 16.58 -4.71 -4.73
N SER A 119 16.72 -3.56 -4.10
CA SER A 119 17.27 -3.49 -2.74
C SER A 119 16.48 -4.34 -1.73
N LEU A 120 15.15 -4.40 -1.86
CA LEU A 120 14.30 -5.27 -1.04
C LEU A 120 14.47 -6.75 -1.43
N LEU A 121 14.45 -7.06 -2.72
CA LEU A 121 14.59 -8.44 -3.20
C LEU A 121 15.97 -9.04 -2.86
N ASP A 122 17.01 -8.23 -2.86
CA ASP A 122 18.37 -8.65 -2.53
C ASP A 122 18.58 -8.79 -0.99
N GLN A 123 17.64 -8.25 -0.20
CA GLN A 123 17.67 -8.29 1.27
C GLN A 123 16.32 -8.75 1.83
N PRO A 124 15.98 -10.06 1.76
CA PRO A 124 14.69 -10.59 2.22
C PRO A 124 14.37 -10.25 3.68
N GLN A 125 15.38 -10.10 4.53
CA GLN A 125 15.23 -9.65 5.91
C GLN A 125 14.62 -8.24 6.03
N ASP A 126 14.82 -7.37 5.04
CA ASP A 126 14.21 -6.05 5.06
C ASP A 126 12.72 -6.11 4.67
N ILE A 127 12.35 -7.03 3.76
CA ILE A 127 10.93 -7.33 3.49
C ILE A 127 10.25 -7.81 4.77
N GLU A 128 10.89 -8.72 5.53
CA GLU A 128 10.32 -9.24 6.77
C GLU A 128 10.17 -8.16 7.84
N LYS A 129 11.16 -7.28 8.01
CA LYS A 129 11.09 -6.14 8.94
C LYS A 129 9.94 -5.20 8.59
N LEU A 130 9.83 -4.79 7.32
CA LEU A 130 8.74 -3.91 6.86
C LEU A 130 7.38 -4.57 7.06
N SER A 131 7.26 -5.86 6.74
CA SER A 131 6.03 -6.64 6.88
C SER A 131 5.61 -6.80 8.35
N THR A 132 6.56 -6.99 9.25
CA THR A 132 6.31 -7.08 10.69
C THR A 132 5.83 -5.75 11.25
N ALA A 133 6.53 -4.66 10.93
CA ALA A 133 6.12 -3.32 11.35
C ALA A 133 4.74 -2.94 10.77
N ALA A 134 4.43 -3.35 9.54
CA ALA A 134 3.11 -3.14 8.96
C ALA A 134 2.02 -3.85 9.77
N ARG A 135 2.23 -5.11 10.18
CA ARG A 135 1.28 -5.87 11.03
C ARG A 135 1.01 -5.20 12.37
N GLU A 136 2.01 -4.57 12.97
CA GLU A 136 1.85 -3.85 14.25
C GLU A 136 0.92 -2.62 14.14
N LEU A 137 0.82 -2.04 12.95
CA LEU A 137 -0.10 -0.93 12.68
C LEU A 137 -1.54 -1.39 12.39
N ALA A 138 -1.76 -2.67 12.18
CA ALA A 138 -3.09 -3.20 11.86
C ALA A 138 -4.11 -2.92 12.96
N ARG A 139 -5.34 -2.63 12.57
CA ARG A 139 -6.48 -2.41 13.47
C ARG A 139 -7.65 -3.34 13.10
N PRO A 140 -7.50 -4.66 13.31
CA PRO A 140 -8.50 -5.63 12.84
C PRO A 140 -9.86 -5.49 13.53
N HIS A 141 -9.92 -4.81 14.66
CA HIS A 141 -11.13 -4.61 15.45
C HIS A 141 -11.70 -3.19 15.37
N ALA A 142 -11.17 -2.32 14.47
CA ALA A 142 -11.52 -0.90 14.41
C ALA A 142 -13.04 -0.65 14.34
N ALA A 143 -13.78 -1.42 13.55
CA ALA A 143 -15.24 -1.25 13.44
C ALA A 143 -15.95 -1.53 14.79
N ARG A 144 -15.56 -2.59 15.49
CA ARG A 144 -16.11 -2.92 16.80
C ARG A 144 -15.74 -1.86 17.83
N ASP A 145 -14.50 -1.40 17.82
CA ASP A 145 -14.03 -0.40 18.77
C ASP A 145 -14.78 0.93 18.59
N ILE A 146 -15.08 1.30 17.35
CA ILE A 146 -15.90 2.49 17.02
C ILE A 146 -17.34 2.31 17.56
N VAL A 147 -17.96 1.13 17.36
CA VAL A 147 -19.31 0.86 17.87
C VAL A 147 -19.33 0.97 19.40
N ASN A 148 -18.36 0.37 20.09
CA ASN A 148 -18.27 0.46 21.56
C ASN A 148 -18.17 1.92 22.03
N LEU A 149 -17.34 2.75 21.36
CA LEU A 149 -17.22 4.18 21.69
C LEU A 149 -18.54 4.96 21.48
N ILE A 150 -19.29 4.62 20.43
CA ILE A 150 -20.60 5.23 20.17
C ILE A 150 -21.59 4.84 21.28
N GLU A 151 -21.64 3.59 21.67
CA GLU A 151 -22.52 3.10 22.74
C GLU A 151 -22.18 3.73 24.09
N GLU A 152 -20.89 3.83 24.43
CA GLU A 152 -20.43 4.52 25.64
C GLU A 152 -20.87 6.00 25.65
N ALA A 153 -20.66 6.71 24.55
CA ALA A 153 -21.06 8.12 24.43
C ALA A 153 -22.58 8.31 24.56
N ALA A 154 -23.37 7.43 23.94
CA ALA A 154 -24.83 7.46 24.05
C ALA A 154 -25.33 7.21 25.48
N ASN A 155 -24.74 6.24 26.18
CA ASN A 155 -25.09 5.93 27.58
C ASN A 155 -24.75 7.08 28.53
N VAL A 156 -23.60 7.75 28.34
CA VAL A 156 -23.21 8.93 29.12
C VAL A 156 -24.21 10.07 28.92
N GLN A 157 -24.68 10.29 27.69
CA GLN A 157 -25.66 11.32 27.38
C GLN A 157 -27.06 11.03 28.00
N ALA A 158 -27.51 9.77 27.91
CA ALA A 158 -28.77 9.33 28.52
C ALA A 158 -28.76 9.49 30.05
N ASN A 159 -27.65 9.15 30.71
CA ASN A 159 -27.49 9.32 32.15
C ASN A 159 -27.46 10.80 32.59
N ARG A 160 -26.84 11.67 31.82
CA ARG A 160 -26.87 13.14 32.09
C ARG A 160 -28.28 13.71 31.99
N GLN A 161 -29.07 13.31 31.02
CA GLN A 161 -30.45 13.75 30.85
C GLN A 161 -31.35 13.29 32.00
N ARG A 162 -31.14 12.06 32.55
CA ARG A 162 -31.88 11.54 33.72
C ARG A 162 -31.50 12.26 35.03
N ALA A 163 -30.28 12.75 35.15
CA ALA A 163 -29.81 13.46 36.33
C ALA A 163 -30.26 14.94 36.39
N THR A 164 -30.75 15.48 35.26
CA THR A 164 -31.23 16.88 35.16
C THR A 164 -32.75 16.98 35.07
N ALA A 165 -33.50 15.90 35.09
CA ALA A 165 -34.96 15.82 35.12
C ALA A 165 -35.48 15.47 36.53
#